data_92c774b24244a7b3a9ebb23b70530ff0
#
_entry.id   92c774b24244a7b3a9ebb23b70530ff0
#
_cell.length_a   1.000
_cell.length_b   1.000
_cell.length_c   1.000
_cell.angle_alpha   90.00
_cell.angle_beta   90.00
_cell.angle_gamma   90.00
#
_symmetry.space_group_name_H-M   'P 1'
#
loop_
_entity.id
_entity.type
_entity.pdbx_description
1 polymer ?
#
loop_
_entity_poly.entity_id
_entity_poly.type
_entity_poly.pdbx_seq_one_letter_code
_entity_poly.pdbx_strand_id
1 'polypeptide(L)'
;VSHLLIVDDDVEVLDLLQKFLCQHGYEVDVAKDGKALWQAVERRVPDLVILDVMLPGDSGLVLCQRLLAEHKVAVIMLTAMGELSDRVVGLELGADDYLTKPFAARELLARVRAVLRRAGEAAGSAAGHACATLEFAGWRLDVVRRELRSPDNVMIPLSNGEFELLLVFAEHPRRVLSRQQLLDMARGDAYDAYDRSIDVQVSRLRRKLETDNGNEPLIRTLRNAGYLFTPTVAKR
;
A
#
# COMPACT_ATOMS: atom_id res chain seq x y z
N VAL A 1 -2.77 10.51 -18.10
CA VAL A 1 -3.32 11.25 -16.94
C VAL A 1 -3.83 10.22 -15.96
N SER A 2 -3.40 10.28 -14.69
CA SER A 2 -3.88 9.34 -13.68
C SER A 2 -5.31 9.67 -13.27
N HIS A 3 -6.12 8.61 -13.09
CA HIS A 3 -7.51 8.68 -12.72
C HIS A 3 -7.68 8.43 -11.21
N LEU A 4 -8.29 9.36 -10.50
CA LEU A 4 -8.52 9.31 -9.06
C LEU A 4 -10.02 9.17 -8.78
N LEU A 5 -10.37 8.49 -7.69
CA LEU A 5 -11.72 8.47 -7.14
C LEU A 5 -11.68 8.98 -5.70
N ILE A 6 -12.47 9.99 -5.39
CA ILE A 6 -12.63 10.52 -4.02
C ILE A 6 -13.96 10.04 -3.48
N VAL A 7 -13.96 9.49 -2.27
CA VAL A 7 -15.14 8.96 -1.59
C VAL A 7 -15.25 9.60 -0.21
N ASP A 8 -16.25 10.47 -0.06
CA ASP A 8 -16.52 11.22 1.17
C ASP A 8 -18.01 11.59 1.18
N ASP A 9 -18.70 11.59 2.30
CA ASP A 9 -20.12 11.97 2.38
C ASP A 9 -20.33 13.50 2.38
N ASP A 10 -19.26 14.25 2.66
CA ASP A 10 -19.27 15.70 2.63
C ASP A 10 -19.07 16.23 1.18
N VAL A 11 -20.16 16.73 0.61
CA VAL A 11 -20.20 17.27 -0.76
C VAL A 11 -19.28 18.48 -0.95
N GLU A 12 -19.09 19.31 0.09
CA GLU A 12 -18.20 20.47 0.03
C GLU A 12 -16.74 20.03 -0.06
N VAL A 13 -16.37 19.00 0.72
CA VAL A 13 -15.04 18.37 0.67
C VAL A 13 -14.81 17.74 -0.71
N LEU A 14 -15.78 16.98 -1.25
CA LEU A 14 -15.68 16.41 -2.59
C LEU A 14 -15.43 17.47 -3.66
N ASP A 15 -16.24 18.54 -3.68
CA ASP A 15 -16.14 19.63 -4.64
C ASP A 15 -14.79 20.35 -4.57
N LEU A 16 -14.32 20.63 -3.36
CA LEU A 16 -13.06 21.32 -3.12
C LEU A 16 -11.87 20.46 -3.58
N LEU A 17 -11.84 19.19 -3.18
CA LEU A 17 -10.74 18.28 -3.52
C LEU A 17 -10.74 17.93 -5.01
N GLN A 18 -11.91 17.73 -5.63
CA GLN A 18 -12.03 17.49 -7.06
C GLN A 18 -11.44 18.64 -7.86
N LYS A 19 -11.90 19.87 -7.60
CA LYS A 19 -11.38 21.07 -8.27
C LYS A 19 -9.88 21.23 -8.08
N PHE A 20 -9.40 21.03 -6.86
CA PHE A 20 -7.99 21.16 -6.54
C PHE A 20 -7.13 20.12 -7.27
N LEU A 21 -7.52 18.86 -7.28
CA LEU A 21 -6.74 17.79 -7.94
C LEU A 21 -6.84 17.88 -9.47
N CYS A 22 -7.99 18.26 -10.03
CA CYS A 22 -8.11 18.54 -11.46
C CYS A 22 -7.17 19.67 -11.93
N GLN A 23 -7.02 20.75 -11.14
CA GLN A 23 -6.06 21.83 -11.42
C GLN A 23 -4.60 21.34 -11.44
N HIS A 24 -4.32 20.21 -10.78
CA HIS A 24 -2.98 19.59 -10.73
C HIS A 24 -2.80 18.47 -11.77
N GLY A 25 -3.71 18.34 -12.73
CA GLY A 25 -3.57 17.46 -13.90
C GLY A 25 -4.07 16.04 -13.70
N TYR A 26 -4.94 15.79 -12.72
CA TYR A 26 -5.59 14.49 -12.51
C TYR A 26 -7.00 14.48 -13.13
N GLU A 27 -7.45 13.32 -13.59
CA GLU A 27 -8.87 13.03 -13.82
C GLU A 27 -9.47 12.59 -12.48
N VAL A 28 -10.59 13.20 -12.05
CA VAL A 28 -11.13 12.95 -10.72
C VAL A 28 -12.62 12.69 -10.77
N ASP A 29 -13.01 11.46 -10.41
CA ASP A 29 -14.38 11.09 -10.10
C ASP A 29 -14.66 11.24 -8.60
N VAL A 30 -15.93 11.42 -8.24
CA VAL A 30 -16.38 11.57 -6.86
C VAL A 30 -17.51 10.58 -6.55
N ALA A 31 -17.54 10.08 -5.33
CA ALA A 31 -18.60 9.22 -4.81
C ALA A 31 -18.95 9.65 -3.38
N LYS A 32 -20.23 9.67 -3.04
CA LYS A 32 -20.72 10.10 -1.71
C LYS A 32 -20.97 8.95 -0.73
N ASP A 33 -20.89 7.73 -1.20
CA ASP A 33 -21.17 6.51 -0.43
C ASP A 33 -20.54 5.27 -1.10
N GLY A 34 -20.59 4.13 -0.42
CA GLY A 34 -20.08 2.87 -0.93
C GLY A 34 -20.75 2.40 -2.22
N LYS A 35 -22.04 2.67 -2.41
CA LYS A 35 -22.78 2.31 -3.63
C LYS A 35 -22.23 3.09 -4.84
N ALA A 36 -22.05 4.39 -4.68
CA ALA A 36 -21.49 5.25 -5.72
C ALA A 36 -20.02 4.90 -6.01
N LEU A 37 -19.24 4.50 -5.00
CA LEU A 37 -17.89 3.97 -5.16
C LEU A 37 -17.90 2.78 -6.12
N TRP A 38 -18.71 1.74 -5.85
CA TRP A 38 -18.74 0.54 -6.69
C TRP A 38 -19.21 0.83 -8.11
N GLN A 39 -20.20 1.71 -8.29
CA GLN A 39 -20.64 2.16 -9.62
C GLN A 39 -19.53 2.87 -10.40
N ALA A 40 -18.67 3.64 -9.71
CA ALA A 40 -17.52 4.29 -10.33
C ALA A 40 -16.46 3.26 -10.74
N VAL A 41 -16.11 2.33 -9.85
CA VAL A 41 -15.13 1.26 -10.10
C VAL A 41 -15.56 0.33 -11.23
N GLU A 42 -16.85 -0.03 -11.31
CA GLU A 42 -17.40 -0.85 -12.41
C GLU A 42 -17.28 -0.16 -13.77
N ARG A 43 -17.43 1.18 -13.81
CA ARG A 43 -17.26 1.95 -15.05
C ARG A 43 -15.80 2.03 -15.47
N ARG A 44 -14.92 2.32 -14.53
CA ARG A 44 -13.47 2.42 -14.75
C ARG A 44 -12.75 2.26 -13.42
N VAL A 45 -11.86 1.29 -13.33
CA VAL A 45 -11.01 1.12 -12.14
C VAL A 45 -10.05 2.33 -12.04
N PRO A 46 -10.04 3.08 -10.93
CA PRO A 46 -9.13 4.21 -10.75
C PRO A 46 -7.70 3.73 -10.44
N ASP A 47 -6.72 4.61 -10.68
CA ASP A 47 -5.33 4.38 -10.29
C ASP A 47 -5.13 4.54 -8.77
N LEU A 48 -5.94 5.41 -8.13
CA LEU A 48 -5.92 5.65 -6.71
C LEU A 48 -7.30 6.06 -6.19
N VAL A 49 -7.68 5.53 -5.03
CA VAL A 49 -8.89 5.90 -4.29
C VAL A 49 -8.51 6.67 -3.03
N ILE A 50 -9.13 7.82 -2.82
CA ILE A 50 -9.08 8.59 -1.58
C ILE A 50 -10.40 8.31 -0.87
N LEU A 51 -10.36 7.63 0.28
CA LEU A 51 -11.53 7.03 0.91
C LEU A 51 -11.68 7.49 2.36
N ASP A 52 -12.81 8.10 2.69
CA ASP A 52 -13.15 8.39 4.08
C ASP A 52 -13.43 7.10 4.85
N VAL A 53 -12.92 7.03 6.07
CA VAL A 53 -13.23 5.96 7.03
C VAL A 53 -14.67 6.02 7.48
N MET A 54 -15.19 7.23 7.71
CA MET A 54 -16.51 7.49 8.30
C MET A 54 -17.55 7.79 7.21
N LEU A 55 -18.00 6.74 6.52
CA LEU A 55 -19.07 6.87 5.52
C LEU A 55 -20.41 6.39 6.08
N PRO A 56 -21.54 6.98 5.67
CA PRO A 56 -22.85 6.51 6.04
C PRO A 56 -23.14 5.15 5.39
N GLY A 57 -23.55 4.19 6.20
CA GLY A 57 -23.87 2.82 5.76
C GLY A 57 -22.67 1.89 5.93
N ASP A 58 -21.90 1.68 4.88
CA ASP A 58 -20.72 0.83 4.93
C ASP A 58 -19.50 1.58 5.48
N SER A 59 -18.79 1.02 6.45
CA SER A 59 -17.53 1.57 6.93
C SER A 59 -16.50 1.63 5.80
N GLY A 60 -15.82 2.78 5.65
CA GLY A 60 -14.73 2.92 4.67
C GLY A 60 -13.65 1.85 4.82
N LEU A 61 -13.43 1.32 6.03
CA LEU A 61 -12.51 0.21 6.27
C LEU A 61 -12.95 -1.08 5.55
N VAL A 62 -14.24 -1.42 5.59
CA VAL A 62 -14.81 -2.58 4.90
C VAL A 62 -14.73 -2.39 3.38
N LEU A 63 -15.05 -1.19 2.90
CA LEU A 63 -14.93 -0.85 1.48
C LEU A 63 -13.48 -0.94 0.99
N CYS A 64 -12.51 -0.45 1.79
CA CYS A 64 -11.08 -0.56 1.50
C CYS A 64 -10.64 -2.02 1.37
N GLN A 65 -10.99 -2.85 2.36
CA GLN A 65 -10.62 -4.28 2.37
C GLN A 65 -11.14 -4.99 1.12
N ARG A 66 -12.41 -4.78 0.78
CA ARG A 66 -13.03 -5.37 -0.39
C ARG A 66 -12.42 -4.86 -1.69
N LEU A 67 -12.19 -3.55 -1.80
CA LEU A 67 -11.55 -2.93 -2.96
C LEU A 67 -10.16 -3.51 -3.23
N LEU A 68 -9.33 -3.67 -2.19
CA LEU A 68 -7.98 -4.24 -2.29
C LEU A 68 -7.99 -5.75 -2.57
N ALA A 69 -9.05 -6.47 -2.20
CA ALA A 69 -9.20 -7.89 -2.53
C ALA A 69 -9.60 -8.13 -4.00
N GLU A 70 -10.42 -7.25 -4.56
CA GLU A 70 -10.98 -7.40 -5.90
C GLU A 70 -10.17 -6.66 -6.98
N HIS A 71 -9.45 -5.58 -6.62
CA HIS A 71 -8.76 -4.71 -7.57
C HIS A 71 -7.34 -4.36 -7.13
N LYS A 72 -6.44 -4.21 -8.11
CA LYS A 72 -5.08 -3.66 -7.91
C LYS A 72 -5.14 -2.12 -7.97
N VAL A 73 -5.60 -1.49 -6.92
CA VAL A 73 -5.77 -0.04 -6.82
C VAL A 73 -5.05 0.47 -5.58
N ALA A 74 -4.45 1.65 -5.67
CA ALA A 74 -3.86 2.31 -4.50
C ALA A 74 -4.95 2.99 -3.66
N VAL A 75 -4.81 2.99 -2.33
CA VAL A 75 -5.80 3.58 -1.42
C VAL A 75 -5.14 4.50 -0.40
N ILE A 76 -5.62 5.76 -0.34
CA ILE A 76 -5.33 6.68 0.76
C ILE A 76 -6.60 6.81 1.61
N MET A 77 -6.49 6.47 2.90
CA MET A 77 -7.62 6.61 3.82
C MET A 77 -7.63 7.99 4.47
N LEU A 78 -8.81 8.62 4.53
CA LEU A 78 -9.04 9.82 5.32
C LEU A 78 -9.66 9.42 6.67
N THR A 79 -9.12 9.90 7.79
CA THR A 79 -9.57 9.51 9.14
C THR A 79 -9.72 10.73 10.05
N ALA A 80 -10.65 10.67 11.00
CA ALA A 80 -10.81 11.70 12.02
C ALA A 80 -9.64 11.71 13.01
N MET A 81 -9.37 12.87 13.61
CA MET A 81 -8.35 13.03 14.64
C MET A 81 -8.81 12.36 15.93
N GLY A 82 -8.06 11.37 16.45
CA GLY A 82 -8.31 10.79 17.78
C GLY A 82 -8.40 9.26 17.85
N GLU A 83 -8.66 8.56 16.76
CA GLU A 83 -8.78 7.11 16.77
C GLU A 83 -7.51 6.42 16.29
N LEU A 84 -6.54 6.31 17.23
CA LEU A 84 -5.32 5.51 17.02
C LEU A 84 -5.63 4.05 16.64
N SER A 85 -6.77 3.52 17.12
CA SER A 85 -7.30 2.21 16.75
C SER A 85 -7.62 2.09 15.27
N ASP A 86 -8.30 3.08 14.69
CA ASP A 86 -8.71 3.04 13.27
C ASP A 86 -7.54 3.18 12.32
N ARG A 87 -6.50 3.91 12.72
CA ARG A 87 -5.24 4.01 11.97
C ARG A 87 -4.46 2.69 11.93
N VAL A 88 -4.44 1.98 13.05
CA VAL A 88 -3.82 0.65 13.14
C VAL A 88 -4.65 -0.36 12.34
N VAL A 89 -5.98 -0.35 12.53
CA VAL A 89 -6.90 -1.23 11.79
C VAL A 89 -6.85 -0.96 10.29
N GLY A 90 -6.85 0.28 9.88
CA GLY A 90 -6.84 0.60 8.46
C GLY A 90 -5.49 0.31 7.78
N LEU A 91 -4.33 0.57 8.43
CA LEU A 91 -3.05 0.04 8.00
C LEU A 91 -3.08 -1.51 8.00
N GLU A 92 -3.75 -2.15 8.90
CA GLU A 92 -4.01 -3.59 8.92
C GLU A 92 -4.85 -4.08 7.73
N LEU A 93 -5.64 -3.27 7.10
CA LEU A 93 -6.44 -3.59 5.92
C LEU A 93 -5.70 -3.42 4.58
N GLY A 94 -4.49 -2.85 4.57
CA GLY A 94 -3.65 -2.79 3.36
C GLY A 94 -3.68 -1.47 2.60
N ALA A 95 -4.26 -0.39 3.14
CA ALA A 95 -4.19 0.93 2.53
C ALA A 95 -2.72 1.41 2.37
N ASP A 96 -2.45 2.14 1.30
CA ASP A 96 -1.11 2.61 0.96
C ASP A 96 -0.66 3.81 1.79
N ASP A 97 -1.62 4.64 2.24
CA ASP A 97 -1.36 5.78 3.11
C ASP A 97 -2.60 6.19 3.91
N TYR A 98 -2.39 7.04 4.94
CA TYR A 98 -3.43 7.62 5.82
C TYR A 98 -3.22 9.11 5.98
N LEU A 99 -4.33 9.85 5.97
CA LEU A 99 -4.33 11.28 6.20
C LEU A 99 -5.41 11.64 7.22
N THR A 100 -5.01 12.32 8.30
CA THR A 100 -5.96 12.74 9.34
C THR A 100 -6.65 14.04 9.01
N LYS A 101 -7.98 14.09 9.17
CA LYS A 101 -8.78 15.32 9.13
C LYS A 101 -8.59 16.11 10.46
N PRO A 102 -8.44 17.44 10.42
CA PRO A 102 -8.35 18.28 9.23
C PRO A 102 -6.96 18.23 8.59
N PHE A 103 -6.90 18.31 7.27
CA PHE A 103 -5.65 18.30 6.50
C PHE A 103 -5.62 19.45 5.47
N ALA A 104 -4.42 19.82 5.06
CA ALA A 104 -4.25 20.76 3.96
C ALA A 104 -4.34 20.02 2.60
N ALA A 105 -5.03 20.59 1.62
CA ALA A 105 -5.14 20.00 0.26
C ALA A 105 -3.76 19.74 -0.38
N ARG A 106 -2.75 20.60 -0.07
CA ARG A 106 -1.37 20.41 -0.52
C ARG A 106 -0.72 19.16 0.08
N GLU A 107 -1.06 18.80 1.32
CA GLU A 107 -0.56 17.57 1.96
C GLU A 107 -1.15 16.34 1.26
N LEU A 108 -2.47 16.34 1.01
CA LEU A 108 -3.11 15.28 0.21
C LEU A 108 -2.45 15.14 -1.17
N LEU A 109 -2.20 16.24 -1.87
CA LEU A 109 -1.54 16.22 -3.18
C LEU A 109 -0.14 15.59 -3.11
N ALA A 110 0.65 15.93 -2.09
CA ALA A 110 1.97 15.33 -1.91
C ALA A 110 1.89 13.81 -1.70
N ARG A 111 0.90 13.34 -0.92
CA ARG A 111 0.64 11.91 -0.69
C ARG A 111 0.16 11.21 -1.95
N VAL A 112 -0.78 11.79 -2.68
CA VAL A 112 -1.26 11.28 -3.98
C VAL A 112 -0.08 11.08 -4.94
N ARG A 113 0.80 12.10 -5.07
CA ARG A 113 1.99 12.00 -5.91
C ARG A 113 2.94 10.89 -5.45
N ALA A 114 3.18 10.78 -4.15
CA ALA A 114 4.06 9.76 -3.59
C ALA A 114 3.51 8.34 -3.82
N VAL A 115 2.20 8.13 -3.63
CA VAL A 115 1.55 6.82 -3.85
C VAL A 115 1.53 6.46 -5.33
N LEU A 116 1.10 7.38 -6.21
CA LEU A 116 1.05 7.13 -7.66
C LEU A 116 2.43 6.93 -8.28
N ARG A 117 3.46 7.65 -7.82
CA ARG A 117 4.84 7.45 -8.28
C ARG A 117 5.27 6.02 -7.99
N ARG A 118 5.03 5.50 -6.79
CA ARG A 118 5.34 4.12 -6.41
C ARG A 118 4.59 3.11 -7.28
N ALA A 119 3.30 3.36 -7.53
CA ALA A 119 2.49 2.54 -8.43
C ALA A 119 2.98 2.63 -9.88
N GLY A 120 3.43 3.82 -10.33
CA GLY A 120 3.94 4.07 -11.69
C GLY A 120 5.40 3.66 -11.90
N GLU A 121 6.28 3.85 -10.90
CA GLU A 121 7.67 3.36 -10.93
C GLU A 121 7.71 1.84 -10.92
N ALA A 122 6.72 1.22 -10.30
CA ALA A 122 6.49 -0.22 -10.41
C ALA A 122 6.17 -0.67 -11.84
N ALA A 123 5.50 0.16 -12.63
CA ALA A 123 5.25 -0.12 -14.05
C ALA A 123 6.43 0.31 -14.95
N GLY A 124 7.22 1.31 -14.53
CA GLY A 124 8.33 1.88 -15.31
C GLY A 124 9.73 1.40 -14.92
N SER A 125 9.91 0.86 -13.71
CA SER A 125 11.21 0.39 -13.18
C SER A 125 11.67 -0.96 -13.75
N ALA A 126 10.96 -1.52 -14.72
CA ALA A 126 11.43 -2.67 -15.49
C ALA A 126 12.77 -2.43 -16.23
N ALA A 127 13.23 -1.17 -16.33
CA ALA A 127 14.47 -0.82 -17.01
C ALA A 127 15.75 -0.94 -16.15
N GLY A 128 15.63 -1.17 -14.83
CA GLY A 128 16.77 -1.24 -13.89
C GLY A 128 17.00 -2.62 -13.24
N HIS A 129 16.03 -3.51 -13.27
CA HIS A 129 16.17 -4.85 -12.70
C HIS A 129 16.52 -5.85 -13.79
N ALA A 130 17.79 -6.21 -13.86
CA ALA A 130 18.30 -7.25 -14.79
C ALA A 130 17.69 -8.65 -14.53
N CYS A 131 16.75 -8.78 -13.58
CA CYS A 131 16.12 -10.03 -13.19
C CYS A 131 14.64 -9.83 -12.88
N ALA A 132 13.77 -10.47 -13.65
CA ALA A 132 12.33 -10.31 -13.54
C ALA A 132 11.70 -11.08 -12.36
N THR A 133 12.39 -12.07 -11.79
CA THR A 133 11.87 -12.95 -10.75
C THR A 133 12.89 -13.19 -9.63
N LEU A 134 12.47 -12.98 -8.39
CA LEU A 134 13.25 -13.29 -7.19
C LEU A 134 12.68 -14.55 -6.54
N GLU A 135 13.53 -15.57 -6.33
CA GLU A 135 13.13 -16.83 -5.69
C GLU A 135 13.78 -16.95 -4.32
N PHE A 136 13.00 -17.30 -3.30
CA PHE A 136 13.48 -17.50 -1.93
C PHE A 136 12.60 -18.50 -1.18
N ALA A 137 13.18 -19.48 -0.51
CA ALA A 137 12.47 -20.49 0.29
C ALA A 137 11.25 -21.12 -0.42
N GLY A 138 11.33 -21.32 -1.73
CA GLY A 138 10.23 -21.83 -2.57
C GLY A 138 9.23 -20.77 -3.04
N TRP A 139 9.27 -19.56 -2.50
CA TRP A 139 8.46 -18.42 -2.96
C TRP A 139 9.01 -17.82 -4.25
N ARG A 140 8.13 -17.30 -5.09
CA ARG A 140 8.47 -16.55 -6.30
C ARG A 140 7.86 -15.17 -6.29
N LEU A 141 8.69 -14.14 -6.34
CA LEU A 141 8.30 -12.74 -6.46
C LEU A 141 8.59 -12.26 -7.88
N ASP A 142 7.56 -12.10 -8.69
CA ASP A 142 7.65 -11.47 -10.02
C ASP A 142 7.63 -9.94 -9.83
N VAL A 143 8.78 -9.34 -10.11
CA VAL A 143 8.97 -7.89 -9.89
C VAL A 143 8.19 -7.07 -10.94
N VAL A 144 8.10 -7.57 -12.16
CA VAL A 144 7.43 -6.87 -13.28
C VAL A 144 5.91 -6.94 -13.13
N ARG A 145 5.39 -8.12 -12.81
CA ARG A 145 3.93 -8.31 -12.63
C ARG A 145 3.45 -7.92 -11.24
N ARG A 146 4.38 -7.68 -10.31
CA ARG A 146 4.10 -7.44 -8.90
C ARG A 146 3.25 -8.55 -8.26
N GLU A 147 3.65 -9.79 -8.52
CA GLU A 147 2.95 -10.98 -8.05
C GLU A 147 3.85 -11.79 -7.12
N LEU A 148 3.27 -12.24 -6.00
CA LEU A 148 3.90 -13.21 -5.11
C LEU A 148 3.20 -14.56 -5.27
N ARG A 149 3.98 -15.62 -5.47
CA ARG A 149 3.49 -16.99 -5.49
C ARG A 149 4.13 -17.81 -4.38
N SER A 150 3.29 -18.58 -3.69
CA SER A 150 3.73 -19.50 -2.64
C SER A 150 4.51 -20.69 -3.24
N PRO A 151 5.17 -21.50 -2.39
CA PRO A 151 5.79 -22.76 -2.82
C PRO A 151 4.82 -23.69 -3.56
N ASP A 152 3.52 -23.67 -3.21
CA ASP A 152 2.45 -24.44 -3.85
C ASP A 152 1.90 -23.75 -5.11
N ASN A 153 2.57 -22.71 -5.60
CA ASN A 153 2.21 -21.94 -6.78
C ASN A 153 0.86 -21.18 -6.66
N VAL A 154 0.39 -20.93 -5.43
CA VAL A 154 -0.81 -20.11 -5.18
C VAL A 154 -0.41 -18.63 -5.21
N MET A 155 -1.22 -17.81 -5.88
CA MET A 155 -1.03 -16.35 -5.89
C MET A 155 -1.44 -15.76 -4.54
N ILE A 156 -0.54 -15.02 -3.91
CA ILE A 156 -0.78 -14.34 -2.63
C ILE A 156 -0.93 -12.84 -2.91
N PRO A 157 -2.11 -12.26 -2.65
CA PRO A 157 -2.33 -10.82 -2.87
C PRO A 157 -1.51 -10.00 -1.87
N LEU A 158 -0.73 -9.06 -2.39
CA LEU A 158 0.01 -8.07 -1.61
C LEU A 158 -0.54 -6.68 -1.91
N SER A 159 -0.66 -5.83 -0.89
CA SER A 159 -0.80 -4.38 -1.12
C SER A 159 0.50 -3.81 -1.69
N ASN A 160 0.43 -2.59 -2.26
CA ASN A 160 1.62 -1.94 -2.81
C ASN A 160 2.73 -1.79 -1.75
N GLY A 161 2.39 -1.37 -0.52
CA GLY A 161 3.36 -1.23 0.57
C GLY A 161 3.99 -2.56 1.02
N GLU A 162 3.20 -3.65 1.07
CA GLU A 162 3.71 -4.98 1.40
C GLU A 162 4.64 -5.51 0.29
N PHE A 163 4.31 -5.23 -0.97
CA PHE A 163 5.14 -5.62 -2.10
C PHE A 163 6.50 -4.90 -2.07
N GLU A 164 6.51 -3.56 -1.91
CA GLU A 164 7.74 -2.78 -1.82
C GLU A 164 8.61 -3.24 -0.64
N LEU A 165 8.00 -3.46 0.51
CA LEU A 165 8.72 -3.95 1.69
C LEU A 165 9.33 -5.33 1.46
N LEU A 166 8.60 -6.25 0.82
CA LEU A 166 9.11 -7.57 0.46
C LEU A 166 10.25 -7.47 -0.57
N LEU A 167 10.11 -6.58 -1.55
CA LEU A 167 11.15 -6.33 -2.55
C LEU A 167 12.43 -5.84 -1.90
N VAL A 168 12.35 -4.86 -1.00
CA VAL A 168 13.51 -4.37 -0.23
C VAL A 168 14.17 -5.49 0.56
N PHE A 169 13.40 -6.35 1.22
CA PHE A 169 13.94 -7.52 1.92
C PHE A 169 14.62 -8.52 0.98
N ALA A 170 14.02 -8.80 -0.16
CA ALA A 170 14.55 -9.75 -1.14
C ALA A 170 15.79 -9.22 -1.87
N GLU A 171 15.92 -7.91 -2.02
CA GLU A 171 17.13 -7.27 -2.58
C GLU A 171 18.29 -7.18 -1.58
N HIS A 172 17.98 -7.21 -0.28
CA HIS A 172 18.97 -7.14 0.81
C HIS A 172 18.93 -8.37 1.72
N PRO A 173 19.05 -9.60 1.18
CA PRO A 173 18.97 -10.81 1.96
C PRO A 173 20.10 -10.88 2.98
N ARG A 174 19.81 -11.45 4.16
CA ARG A 174 20.76 -11.62 5.27
C ARG A 174 21.40 -10.33 5.80
N ARG A 175 20.85 -9.19 5.44
CA ARG A 175 21.26 -7.89 5.97
C ARG A 175 20.24 -7.43 7.01
N VAL A 176 20.75 -6.92 8.13
CA VAL A 176 19.90 -6.27 9.14
C VAL A 176 19.55 -4.87 8.63
N LEU A 177 18.26 -4.60 8.49
CA LEU A 177 17.75 -3.29 8.08
C LEU A 177 17.01 -2.66 9.26
N SER A 178 17.41 -1.44 9.61
CA SER A 178 16.69 -0.66 10.62
C SER A 178 15.31 -0.24 10.11
N ARG A 179 14.41 0.15 11.03
CA ARG A 179 13.09 0.68 10.66
C ARG A 179 13.19 1.86 9.70
N GLN A 180 14.12 2.77 9.99
CA GLN A 180 14.36 3.93 9.14
C GLN A 180 14.84 3.54 7.75
N GLN A 181 15.80 2.62 7.65
CA GLN A 181 16.29 2.13 6.36
C GLN A 181 15.18 1.45 5.55
N LEU A 182 14.31 0.67 6.19
CA LEU A 182 13.15 0.06 5.52
C LEU A 182 12.16 1.11 5.03
N LEU A 183 11.92 2.16 5.83
CA LEU A 183 11.09 3.31 5.43
C LEU A 183 11.67 4.03 4.22
N ASP A 184 12.94 4.38 4.28
CA ASP A 184 13.63 5.14 3.22
C ASP A 184 13.67 4.33 1.91
N MET A 185 14.01 3.03 2.00
CA MET A 185 14.11 2.15 0.83
C MET A 185 12.74 1.78 0.23
N ALA A 186 11.74 1.50 1.07
CA ALA A 186 10.41 1.11 0.60
C ALA A 186 9.54 2.31 0.19
N ARG A 187 9.84 3.53 0.67
CA ARG A 187 8.99 4.71 0.49
C ARG A 187 9.68 5.90 -0.19
N GLY A 188 11.02 5.88 -0.34
CA GLY A 188 11.80 7.03 -0.84
C GLY A 188 11.78 8.22 0.13
N ASP A 189 12.58 9.27 -0.16
CA ASP A 189 12.94 10.41 0.73
C ASP A 189 11.79 11.29 1.26
N ALA A 190 10.52 10.93 1.11
CA ALA A 190 9.39 11.83 1.33
C ALA A 190 8.66 11.68 2.67
N TYR A 191 9.15 10.88 3.65
CA TYR A 191 8.32 10.63 4.84
C TYR A 191 9.04 10.57 6.18
N ASP A 192 8.89 11.66 6.92
CA ASP A 192 9.35 11.85 8.31
C ASP A 192 8.28 11.48 9.38
N ALA A 193 7.26 10.71 9.03
CA ALA A 193 6.19 10.40 9.97
C ALA A 193 5.83 8.90 10.00
N TYR A 194 6.14 8.27 11.12
CA TYR A 194 5.62 6.99 11.64
C TYR A 194 6.46 5.73 11.44
N ASP A 195 7.44 5.60 12.30
CA ASP A 195 8.17 4.37 12.66
C ASP A 195 7.25 3.12 12.92
N ARG A 196 6.01 3.36 13.40
CA ARG A 196 5.04 2.29 13.69
C ARG A 196 4.43 1.61 12.46
N SER A 197 4.43 2.26 11.31
CA SER A 197 3.83 1.68 10.09
C SER A 197 4.62 0.49 9.54
N ILE A 198 5.94 0.45 9.73
CA ILE A 198 6.80 -0.67 9.30
C ILE A 198 6.53 -1.92 10.13
N ASP A 199 6.37 -1.80 11.45
CA ASP A 199 6.10 -2.95 12.32
C ASP A 199 4.78 -3.64 11.95
N VAL A 200 3.76 -2.87 11.60
CA VAL A 200 2.48 -3.39 11.13
C VAL A 200 2.63 -4.08 9.77
N GLN A 201 3.30 -3.46 8.80
CA GLN A 201 3.52 -4.06 7.48
C GLN A 201 4.35 -5.35 7.57
N VAL A 202 5.40 -5.37 8.40
CA VAL A 202 6.18 -6.58 8.66
C VAL A 202 5.31 -7.68 9.29
N SER A 203 4.45 -7.34 10.25
CA SER A 203 3.55 -8.30 10.88
C SER A 203 2.61 -8.96 9.87
N ARG A 204 2.06 -8.17 8.93
CA ARG A 204 1.19 -8.68 7.87
C ARG A 204 1.94 -9.53 6.86
N LEU A 205 3.08 -9.03 6.42
CA LEU A 205 3.92 -9.74 5.48
C LEU A 205 4.32 -11.11 6.05
N ARG A 206 4.67 -11.18 7.34
CA ARG A 206 4.90 -12.45 8.04
C ARG A 206 3.69 -13.37 7.94
N ARG A 207 2.50 -12.89 8.28
CA ARG A 207 1.26 -13.70 8.23
C ARG A 207 0.97 -14.25 6.83
N LYS A 208 1.32 -13.52 5.78
CA LYS A 208 1.16 -13.95 4.39
C LYS A 208 2.28 -14.92 3.94
N LEU A 209 3.47 -14.81 4.51
CA LEU A 209 4.63 -15.64 4.24
C LEU A 209 4.75 -16.85 5.16
N GLU A 210 3.92 -16.93 6.21
CA GLU A 210 3.88 -18.11 7.09
C GLU A 210 3.28 -19.28 6.30
N THR A 211 4.09 -20.30 6.11
CA THR A 211 3.64 -21.63 5.72
C THR A 211 3.57 -22.49 6.97
N ASP A 212 2.52 -23.28 7.12
CA ASP A 212 2.26 -24.18 8.29
C ASP A 212 3.35 -25.23 8.56
N ASN A 213 4.46 -25.19 7.87
CA ASN A 213 5.50 -26.21 7.87
C ASN A 213 6.57 -26.07 8.97
N GLY A 214 6.33 -25.29 10.03
CA GLY A 214 7.25 -25.23 11.17
C GLY A 214 8.66 -24.67 10.88
N ASN A 215 8.87 -24.06 9.73
CA ASN A 215 10.14 -23.47 9.34
C ASN A 215 10.40 -22.14 10.09
N GLU A 216 11.68 -21.79 10.26
CA GLU A 216 12.07 -20.50 10.83
C GLU A 216 11.41 -19.34 10.07
N PRO A 217 10.96 -18.27 10.79
CA PRO A 217 10.30 -17.15 10.16
C PRO A 217 11.23 -16.47 9.15
N LEU A 218 10.72 -16.24 7.93
CA LEU A 218 11.49 -15.63 6.84
C LEU A 218 11.96 -14.20 7.18
N ILE A 219 11.22 -13.49 8.05
CA ILE A 219 11.59 -12.17 8.55
C ILE A 219 11.74 -12.24 10.08
N ARG A 220 12.95 -12.05 10.58
CA ARG A 220 13.26 -12.07 12.03
C ARG A 220 13.37 -10.65 12.57
N THR A 221 12.85 -10.43 13.78
CA THR A 221 13.07 -9.17 14.54
C THR A 221 14.36 -9.30 15.35
N LEU A 222 15.25 -8.34 15.19
CA LEU A 222 16.41 -8.16 16.04
C LEU A 222 16.15 -6.97 16.97
N ARG A 223 16.05 -7.24 18.28
CA ARG A 223 15.77 -6.20 19.28
C ARG A 223 16.77 -5.04 19.14
N ASN A 224 16.25 -3.81 19.12
CA ASN A 224 17.00 -2.56 18.98
C ASN A 224 17.81 -2.39 17.67
N ALA A 225 17.76 -3.35 16.71
CA ALA A 225 18.50 -3.28 15.46
C ALA A 225 17.59 -3.20 14.22
N GLY A 226 16.40 -3.82 14.26
CA GLY A 226 15.47 -3.82 13.14
C GLY A 226 15.05 -5.22 12.71
N TYR A 227 15.06 -5.47 11.41
CA TYR A 227 14.58 -6.70 10.79
C TYR A 227 15.64 -7.36 9.91
N LEU A 228 15.58 -8.66 9.83
CA LEU A 228 16.48 -9.49 9.02
C LEU A 228 15.65 -10.44 8.16
N PHE A 229 15.87 -10.42 6.84
CA PHE A 229 15.36 -11.43 5.93
C PHE A 229 16.30 -12.61 5.89
N THR A 230 15.84 -13.76 6.38
CA THR A 230 16.70 -14.94 6.62
C THR A 230 17.02 -15.76 5.36
N PRO A 231 16.13 -15.85 4.32
CA PRO A 231 16.40 -16.67 3.15
C PRO A 231 17.56 -16.16 2.29
N THR A 232 18.14 -17.08 1.53
CA THR A 232 18.91 -16.72 0.33
C THR A 232 17.96 -16.42 -0.81
N VAL A 233 18.29 -15.43 -1.63
CA VAL A 233 17.49 -15.03 -2.78
C VAL A 233 18.25 -15.33 -4.05
N ALA A 234 17.62 -16.08 -4.95
CA ALA A 234 18.10 -16.31 -6.30
C ALA A 234 17.41 -15.33 -7.26
N LYS A 235 18.18 -14.73 -8.15
CA LYS A 235 17.69 -13.82 -9.21
C LYS A 235 17.60 -14.62 -10.50
N ARG A 236 16.42 -14.65 -11.14
CA ARG A 236 16.18 -15.29 -12.44
C ARG A 236 15.56 -14.34 -13.44
#